data_b4af2f593d20577c1b58c52bbf489ffa
#
_entry.id   b4af2f593d20577c1b58c52bbf489ffa
#
_cell.length_a   1.000
_cell.length_b   1.000
_cell.length_c   1.000
_cell.angle_alpha   90.00
_cell.angle_beta   90.00
_cell.angle_gamma   90.00
#
_symmetry.space_group_name_H-M   'P 1'
#
loop_
_entity.id
_entity.type
_entity.pdbx_description
1 polymer ?
#
loop_
_entity_poly.entity_id
_entity_poly.type
_entity_poly.pdbx_seq_one_letter_code
_entity_poly.pdbx_strand_id
1 'polypeptide(L)'
;MIRKSLFILIIVMGLSACHSGLHVWYNSSPQNARLICGRQFVGYTPYNAYYNISEQDIQRGIVQVVPCQAVWMSGVTEHYRNQFPVNSYSHSYSLTVVSNNASAADVQFDSSQRAAYQAQQEQTNQIIQGIGQSRPKSTYCNRIGNQVFCNTY
;
A
#
# COMPACT_ATOMS: atom_id res chain seq x y z
N MET A 1 5.18 -56.80 -0.35
CA MET A 1 5.20 -55.71 -1.33
C MET A 1 4.25 -54.55 -0.97
N ILE A 2 4.06 -54.18 0.32
CA ILE A 2 3.06 -53.17 0.76
C ILE A 2 3.70 -51.90 1.35
N ARG A 3 5.03 -51.82 1.40
CA ARG A 3 5.73 -50.72 2.09
C ARG A 3 6.04 -49.48 1.26
N LYS A 4 5.81 -49.50 -0.07
CA LYS A 4 6.17 -48.35 -0.97
C LYS A 4 5.01 -47.42 -1.31
N SER A 5 3.73 -47.81 -1.02
CA SER A 5 2.58 -46.96 -1.35
C SER A 5 2.18 -45.95 -0.28
N LEU A 6 2.75 -46.03 0.94
CA LEU A 6 2.37 -45.13 2.04
C LEU A 6 3.06 -43.78 2.03
N PHE A 7 4.17 -43.66 1.27
CA PHE A 7 4.95 -42.41 1.22
C PHE A 7 4.43 -41.36 0.24
N ILE A 8 3.54 -41.74 -0.69
CA ILE A 8 3.02 -40.82 -1.72
C ILE A 8 1.78 -40.05 -1.23
N LEU A 9 1.12 -40.50 -0.17
CA LEU A 9 -0.11 -39.87 0.33
C LEU A 9 0.11 -38.65 1.22
N ILE A 10 1.33 -38.37 1.66
CA ILE A 10 1.63 -37.29 2.64
C ILE A 10 1.97 -35.95 1.93
N ILE A 11 2.22 -35.93 0.61
CA ILE A 11 2.70 -34.74 -0.10
C ILE A 11 1.57 -33.81 -0.60
N VAL A 12 0.31 -34.22 -0.55
CA VAL A 12 -0.80 -33.46 -1.18
C VAL A 12 -1.54 -32.51 -0.22
N MET A 13 -1.24 -32.49 1.08
CA MET A 13 -1.98 -31.65 2.04
C MET A 13 -1.33 -30.28 2.35
N GLY A 14 -0.47 -29.78 1.49
CA GLY A 14 0.31 -28.55 1.75
C GLY A 14 -0.08 -27.32 0.95
N LEU A 15 -1.30 -27.18 0.41
CA LEU A 15 -1.62 -26.04 -0.44
C LEU A 15 -3.07 -25.59 -0.25
N SER A 16 -3.24 -24.53 0.48
CA SER A 16 -4.22 -23.45 0.25
C SER A 16 -4.54 -22.72 1.54
N ALA A 17 -3.58 -22.03 2.14
CA ALA A 17 -3.92 -20.91 3.00
C ALA A 17 -4.15 -19.69 2.12
N CYS A 18 -5.30 -19.62 1.43
CA CYS A 18 -5.81 -18.33 0.97
C CYS A 18 -6.13 -17.52 2.23
N HIS A 19 -5.18 -16.67 2.65
CA HIS A 19 -5.41 -15.74 3.75
C HIS A 19 -6.39 -14.68 3.26
N SER A 20 -7.61 -14.74 3.77
CA SER A 20 -8.56 -13.65 3.62
C SER A 20 -8.01 -12.44 4.35
N GLY A 21 -7.99 -11.28 3.70
CA GLY A 21 -7.44 -10.05 4.25
C GLY A 21 -8.46 -8.93 4.33
N LEU A 22 -8.33 -8.09 5.35
CA LEU A 22 -9.08 -6.86 5.52
C LEU A 22 -8.16 -5.69 5.18
N HIS A 23 -8.52 -4.90 4.18
CA HIS A 23 -7.87 -3.64 3.85
C HIS A 23 -8.65 -2.48 4.48
N VAL A 24 -7.97 -1.64 5.21
CA VAL A 24 -8.57 -0.45 5.82
C VAL A 24 -7.78 0.79 5.41
N TRP A 25 -8.44 1.69 4.70
CA TRP A 25 -7.91 3.00 4.37
C TRP A 25 -8.31 4.00 5.44
N TYR A 26 -7.33 4.50 6.17
CA TYR A 26 -7.49 5.53 7.18
C TYR A 26 -7.25 6.90 6.57
N ASN A 27 -8.30 7.69 6.42
CA ASN A 27 -8.25 9.06 5.91
C ASN A 27 -8.61 10.06 7.01
N SER A 28 -8.15 11.29 6.85
CA SER A 28 -8.52 12.42 7.71
C SER A 28 -8.79 13.68 6.90
N SER A 29 -9.51 14.62 7.48
CA SER A 29 -9.70 15.96 6.92
C SER A 29 -9.49 17.01 8.03
N PRO A 30 -8.45 17.86 7.93
CA PRO A 30 -7.36 17.89 6.94
C PRO A 30 -6.56 16.59 6.92
N GLN A 31 -5.92 16.29 5.76
CA GLN A 31 -5.05 15.13 5.63
C GLN A 31 -3.74 15.33 6.41
N ASN A 32 -2.85 14.33 6.34
CA ASN A 32 -1.56 14.34 7.02
C ASN A 32 -1.64 14.39 8.56
N ALA A 33 -2.77 13.94 9.15
CA ALA A 33 -2.82 13.65 10.57
C ALA A 33 -1.94 12.43 10.90
N ARG A 34 -1.28 12.45 12.05
CA ARG A 34 -0.53 11.30 12.56
C ARG A 34 -1.50 10.17 12.89
N LEU A 35 -1.30 9.00 12.30
CA LEU A 35 -2.07 7.80 12.63
C LEU A 35 -1.39 7.05 13.77
N ILE A 36 -2.07 6.89 14.87
CA ILE A 36 -1.60 6.18 16.05
C ILE A 36 -2.53 4.99 16.28
N CYS A 37 -1.98 3.76 16.22
CA CYS A 37 -2.71 2.52 16.47
C CYS A 37 -2.11 1.78 17.66
N GLY A 38 -2.92 1.43 18.66
CA GLY A 38 -2.45 0.74 19.85
C GLY A 38 -1.30 1.47 20.58
N ARG A 39 -1.32 2.80 20.61
CA ARG A 39 -0.30 3.70 21.17
C ARG A 39 0.99 3.81 20.34
N GLN A 40 1.08 3.18 19.17
CA GLN A 40 2.23 3.28 18.28
C GLN A 40 1.93 4.18 17.10
N PHE A 41 2.88 5.04 16.75
CA PHE A 41 2.83 5.80 15.50
C PHE A 41 3.08 4.86 14.33
N VAL A 42 2.15 4.79 13.38
CA VAL A 42 2.24 3.92 12.20
C VAL A 42 2.46 4.68 10.89
N GLY A 43 2.14 5.97 10.85
CA GLY A 43 2.30 6.80 9.65
C GLY A 43 1.42 8.04 9.68
N TYR A 44 1.24 8.66 8.52
CA TYR A 44 0.34 9.78 8.30
C TYR A 44 -0.82 9.37 7.41
N THR A 45 -1.97 10.02 7.58
CA THR A 45 -3.12 9.82 6.69
C THR A 45 -2.93 10.54 5.35
N PRO A 46 -3.37 9.96 4.21
CA PRO A 46 -4.04 8.67 4.08
C PRO A 46 -3.09 7.48 4.29
N TYR A 47 -3.54 6.46 4.99
CA TYR A 47 -2.76 5.27 5.29
C TYR A 47 -3.56 4.00 4.98
N ASN A 48 -2.93 3.03 4.31
CA ASN A 48 -3.55 1.74 4.02
C ASN A 48 -2.97 0.67 4.94
N ALA A 49 -3.82 0.07 5.76
CA ALA A 49 -3.48 -1.04 6.62
C ALA A 49 -4.09 -2.35 6.10
N TYR A 50 -3.35 -3.42 6.29
CA TYR A 50 -3.79 -4.78 5.99
C TYR A 50 -3.83 -5.60 7.27
N TYR A 51 -4.96 -6.28 7.52
CA TYR A 51 -5.16 -7.15 8.65
C TYR A 51 -5.52 -8.55 8.18
N ASN A 52 -4.92 -9.55 8.79
CA ASN A 52 -5.29 -10.94 8.55
C ASN A 52 -6.65 -11.22 9.22
N ILE A 53 -7.54 -11.88 8.51
CA ILE A 53 -8.83 -12.34 9.02
C ILE A 53 -8.71 -13.83 9.34
N SER A 54 -9.02 -14.20 10.58
CA SER A 54 -9.07 -15.60 10.98
C SER A 54 -10.40 -16.25 10.61
N GLU A 55 -10.44 -17.57 10.52
CA GLU A 55 -11.70 -18.32 10.33
C GLU A 55 -12.70 -18.04 11.46
N GLN A 56 -12.23 -17.83 12.67
CA GLN A 56 -13.08 -17.45 13.80
C GLN A 56 -13.72 -16.07 13.62
N ASP A 57 -13.01 -15.12 13.00
CA ASP A 57 -13.57 -13.81 12.68
C ASP A 57 -14.66 -13.93 11.62
N ILE A 58 -14.44 -14.76 10.61
CA ILE A 58 -15.44 -15.04 9.57
C ILE A 58 -16.70 -15.68 10.17
N GLN A 59 -16.53 -16.66 11.07
CA GLN A 59 -17.65 -17.31 11.75
C GLN A 59 -18.43 -16.36 12.64
N ARG A 60 -17.75 -15.41 13.30
CA ARG A 60 -18.37 -14.36 14.10
C ARG A 60 -19.00 -13.26 13.25
N GLY A 61 -18.65 -13.17 11.96
CA GLY A 61 -19.09 -12.12 11.07
C GLY A 61 -18.49 -10.74 11.36
N ILE A 62 -17.53 -10.65 12.29
CA ILE A 62 -16.89 -9.40 12.71
C ILE A 62 -15.41 -9.65 13.00
N VAL A 63 -14.55 -8.75 12.48
CA VAL A 63 -13.16 -8.65 12.90
C VAL A 63 -12.97 -7.39 13.75
N GLN A 64 -12.22 -7.52 14.83
CA GLN A 64 -11.81 -6.42 15.69
C GLN A 64 -10.32 -6.16 15.50
N VAL A 65 -9.99 -4.95 15.07
CA VAL A 65 -8.60 -4.52 14.88
C VAL A 65 -8.14 -3.63 16.04
N VAL A 66 -6.84 -3.38 16.10
CA VAL A 66 -6.26 -2.46 17.07
C VAL A 66 -6.92 -1.07 16.92
N PRO A 67 -7.35 -0.43 18.00
CA PRO A 67 -7.92 0.91 17.95
C PRO A 67 -6.91 1.91 17.39
N CYS A 68 -7.34 2.70 16.40
CA CYS A 68 -6.56 3.74 15.76
C CYS A 68 -7.20 5.11 15.96
N GLN A 69 -6.35 6.14 15.98
CA GLN A 69 -6.77 7.54 16.06
C GLN A 69 -5.92 8.41 15.14
N ALA A 70 -6.54 9.46 14.61
CA ALA A 70 -5.86 10.55 13.93
C ALA A 70 -5.52 11.63 14.95
N VAL A 71 -4.29 12.14 14.91
CA VAL A 71 -3.81 13.22 15.78
C VAL A 71 -3.22 14.31 14.88
N TRP A 72 -3.85 15.48 14.84
CA TRP A 72 -3.37 16.61 14.04
C TRP A 72 -2.28 17.38 14.77
N MET A 73 -1.62 18.29 14.05
CA MET A 73 -0.56 19.16 14.61
C MET A 73 -1.07 20.04 15.77
N SER A 74 -2.33 20.43 15.73
CA SER A 74 -3.00 21.16 16.81
C SER A 74 -3.19 20.35 18.10
N GLY A 75 -2.96 19.01 18.05
CA GLY A 75 -3.24 18.10 19.14
C GLY A 75 -4.68 17.57 19.16
N VAL A 76 -5.54 18.05 18.26
CA VAL A 76 -6.90 17.48 18.11
C VAL A 76 -6.79 16.01 17.74
N THR A 77 -7.66 15.20 18.34
CA THR A 77 -7.65 13.74 18.17
C THR A 77 -9.04 13.24 17.85
N GLU A 78 -9.13 12.39 16.82
CA GLU A 78 -10.36 11.71 16.42
C GLU A 78 -10.12 10.21 16.28
N HIS A 79 -11.10 9.41 16.71
CA HIS A 79 -10.98 7.96 16.73
C HIS A 79 -11.65 7.31 15.52
N TYR A 80 -10.98 6.30 14.95
CA TYR A 80 -11.57 5.45 13.94
C TYR A 80 -12.34 4.29 14.61
N ARG A 81 -13.37 3.81 13.93
CA ARG A 81 -13.99 2.54 14.34
C ARG A 81 -12.98 1.41 14.20
N ASN A 82 -13.03 0.44 15.08
CA ASN A 82 -12.11 -0.71 15.12
C ASN A 82 -12.81 -2.05 14.95
N GLN A 83 -14.10 -2.04 14.59
CA GLN A 83 -14.88 -3.25 14.30
C GLN A 83 -15.41 -3.19 12.87
N PHE A 84 -15.24 -4.29 12.14
CA PHE A 84 -15.62 -4.38 10.73
C PHE A 84 -16.41 -5.66 10.49
N PRO A 85 -17.61 -5.58 9.89
CA PRO A 85 -18.31 -6.77 9.45
C PRO A 85 -17.49 -7.48 8.37
N VAL A 86 -17.40 -8.79 8.49
CA VAL A 86 -16.69 -9.64 7.52
C VAL A 86 -17.57 -10.81 7.12
N ASN A 87 -17.44 -11.24 5.88
CA ASN A 87 -18.05 -12.47 5.38
C ASN A 87 -16.96 -13.29 4.66
N SER A 88 -17.28 -14.33 3.95
CA SER A 88 -16.31 -15.22 3.27
C SER A 88 -15.50 -14.60 2.14
N TYR A 89 -15.66 -13.30 1.84
CA TYR A 89 -14.94 -12.60 0.77
C TYR A 89 -13.99 -11.55 1.34
N SER A 90 -13.02 -11.13 0.53
CA SER A 90 -12.10 -10.04 0.90
C SER A 90 -12.85 -8.73 1.15
N HIS A 91 -12.43 -7.98 2.16
CA HIS A 91 -13.09 -6.76 2.58
C HIS A 91 -12.16 -5.57 2.47
N SER A 92 -12.71 -4.47 1.98
CA SER A 92 -12.03 -3.18 1.94
C SER A 92 -12.94 -2.11 2.54
N TYR A 93 -12.41 -1.33 3.46
CA TYR A 93 -13.12 -0.23 4.10
C TYR A 93 -12.32 1.05 3.95
N SER A 94 -13.00 2.14 3.64
CA SER A 94 -12.44 3.49 3.69
C SER A 94 -13.09 4.24 4.85
N LEU A 95 -12.27 4.73 5.75
CA LEU A 95 -12.68 5.48 6.93
C LEU A 95 -12.14 6.90 6.82
N THR A 96 -12.99 7.88 7.02
CA THR A 96 -12.57 9.28 7.07
C THR A 96 -13.04 9.89 8.39
N VAL A 97 -12.11 10.43 9.15
CA VAL A 97 -12.42 11.27 10.31
C VAL A 97 -12.18 12.73 9.95
N VAL A 98 -13.02 13.60 10.46
CA VAL A 98 -12.97 15.04 10.20
C VAL A 98 -12.68 15.76 11.49
N SER A 99 -11.65 16.59 11.51
CA SER A 99 -11.41 17.48 12.62
C SER A 99 -12.40 18.65 12.53
N ASN A 100 -13.39 18.67 13.41
CA ASN A 100 -14.34 19.77 13.49
C ASN A 100 -13.71 21.06 14.04
N ASN A 101 -12.52 20.95 14.66
CA ASN A 101 -11.74 22.04 15.23
C ASN A 101 -10.35 22.15 14.55
N ALA A 102 -10.30 21.91 13.23
CA ALA A 102 -9.05 22.05 12.49
C ALA A 102 -8.49 23.46 12.66
N SER A 103 -7.28 23.57 13.15
CA SER A 103 -6.58 24.84 13.27
C SER A 103 -6.01 25.28 11.92
N ALA A 104 -5.69 26.57 11.77
CA ALA A 104 -4.96 27.06 10.62
C ALA A 104 -3.64 26.31 10.42
N ALA A 105 -2.98 25.88 11.51
CA ALA A 105 -1.75 25.10 11.45
C ALA A 105 -1.97 23.71 10.83
N ASP A 106 -3.10 23.04 11.08
CA ASP A 106 -3.40 21.73 10.48
C ASP A 106 -3.61 21.86 8.99
N VAL A 107 -4.32 22.88 8.55
CA VAL A 107 -4.56 23.16 7.11
C VAL A 107 -3.26 23.54 6.41
N GLN A 108 -2.43 24.36 7.05
CA GLN A 108 -1.13 24.76 6.50
C GLN A 108 -0.18 23.58 6.40
N PHE A 109 -0.13 22.72 7.40
CA PHE A 109 0.67 21.50 7.36
C PHE A 109 0.23 20.59 6.21
N ASP A 110 -1.06 20.33 6.07
CA ASP A 110 -1.61 19.54 4.96
C ASP A 110 -1.22 20.14 3.59
N SER A 111 -1.41 21.45 3.42
CA SER A 111 -1.07 22.11 2.16
C SER A 111 0.43 22.05 1.84
N SER A 112 1.31 22.21 2.84
CA SER A 112 2.75 22.10 2.66
C SER A 112 3.21 20.69 2.27
N GLN A 113 2.61 19.65 2.87
CA GLN A 113 2.90 18.26 2.52
C GLN A 113 2.46 17.94 1.09
N ARG A 114 1.29 18.42 0.68
CA ARG A 114 0.81 18.25 -0.72
C ARG A 114 1.74 18.94 -1.71
N ALA A 115 2.17 20.15 -1.42
CA ALA A 115 3.11 20.88 -2.28
C ALA A 115 4.45 20.14 -2.41
N ALA A 116 5.00 19.62 -1.30
CA ALA A 116 6.21 18.83 -1.31
C ALA A 116 6.08 17.54 -2.15
N TYR A 117 4.94 16.84 -2.04
CA TYR A 117 4.67 15.65 -2.83
C TYR A 117 4.54 15.95 -4.32
N GLN A 118 3.87 17.05 -4.69
CA GLN A 118 3.76 17.47 -6.08
C GLN A 118 5.13 17.82 -6.67
N ALA A 119 5.96 18.57 -5.94
CA ALA A 119 7.32 18.90 -6.37
C ALA A 119 8.17 17.64 -6.61
N GLN A 120 8.04 16.63 -5.76
CA GLN A 120 8.73 15.34 -5.94
C GLN A 120 8.26 14.60 -7.19
N GLN A 121 6.95 14.61 -7.47
CA GLN A 121 6.41 14.00 -8.69
C GLN A 121 6.90 14.70 -9.95
N GLU A 122 6.96 16.03 -9.94
CA GLU A 122 7.48 16.80 -11.07
C GLU A 122 8.95 16.47 -11.35
N GLN A 123 9.79 16.37 -10.31
CA GLN A 123 11.17 15.92 -10.47
C GLN A 123 11.28 14.52 -11.06
N THR A 124 10.45 13.59 -10.58
CA THR A 124 10.41 12.21 -11.09
C THR A 124 10.01 12.18 -12.57
N ASN A 125 9.01 12.97 -12.96
CA ASN A 125 8.57 13.07 -14.34
C ASN A 125 9.66 13.65 -15.26
N GLN A 126 10.40 14.66 -14.79
CA GLN A 126 11.52 15.23 -15.53
C GLN A 126 12.64 14.19 -15.75
N ILE A 127 12.95 13.39 -14.73
CA ILE A 127 13.94 12.31 -14.85
C ILE A 127 13.48 11.26 -15.88
N ILE A 128 12.21 10.84 -15.82
CA ILE A 128 11.64 9.88 -16.78
C ILE A 128 11.68 10.42 -18.21
N GLN A 129 11.35 11.69 -18.41
CA GLN A 129 11.45 12.34 -19.73
C GLN A 129 12.89 12.42 -20.22
N GLY A 130 13.84 12.74 -19.34
CA GLY A 130 15.26 12.75 -19.65
C GLY A 130 15.81 11.38 -20.07
N ILE A 131 15.37 10.31 -19.38
CA ILE A 131 15.74 8.93 -19.74
C ILE A 131 15.11 8.51 -21.08
N GLY A 132 13.88 8.95 -21.35
CA GLY A 132 13.19 8.66 -22.62
C GLY A 132 13.89 9.29 -23.86
N GLN A 133 14.57 10.42 -23.68
CA GLN A 133 15.33 11.07 -24.74
C GLN A 133 16.73 10.45 -24.95
N SER A 134 17.29 9.82 -23.95
CA SER A 134 18.57 9.09 -24.02
C SER A 134 18.34 7.60 -24.34
N ARG A 135 17.50 7.27 -25.33
CA ARG A 135 17.42 5.90 -25.84
C ARG A 135 18.81 5.49 -26.30
N PRO A 136 19.39 4.40 -25.77
CA PRO A 136 20.63 3.87 -26.30
C PRO A 136 20.40 3.55 -27.77
N LYS A 137 21.08 4.28 -28.64
CA LYS A 137 21.05 3.99 -30.08
C LYS A 137 21.61 2.60 -30.26
N SER A 138 20.80 1.68 -30.72
CA SER A 138 21.25 0.35 -31.06
C SER A 138 22.05 0.39 -32.38
N THR A 139 23.33 0.11 -32.30
CA THR A 139 24.19 0.03 -33.50
C THR A 139 24.37 -1.44 -33.87
N TYR A 140 23.88 -1.81 -35.03
CA TYR A 140 24.08 -3.14 -35.60
C TYR A 140 25.12 -3.08 -36.73
N CYS A 141 26.20 -3.86 -36.60
CA CYS A 141 27.29 -3.90 -37.58
C CYS A 141 27.33 -5.23 -38.28
N ASN A 142 27.29 -5.21 -39.64
CA ASN A 142 27.48 -6.36 -40.50
C ASN A 142 28.83 -6.30 -41.18
N ARG A 143 29.55 -7.44 -41.24
CA ARG A 143 30.80 -7.57 -42.00
C ARG A 143 30.55 -8.29 -43.29
N ILE A 144 30.90 -7.66 -44.40
CA ILE A 144 30.86 -8.25 -45.74
C ILE A 144 32.27 -8.18 -46.33
N GLY A 145 32.96 -9.31 -46.36
CA GLY A 145 34.37 -9.36 -46.79
C GLY A 145 35.28 -8.59 -45.81
N ASN A 146 36.04 -7.62 -46.32
CA ASN A 146 36.92 -6.75 -45.52
C ASN A 146 36.27 -5.44 -45.07
N GLN A 147 35.00 -5.24 -45.36
CA GLN A 147 34.27 -4.00 -44.98
C GLN A 147 33.25 -4.27 -43.87
N VAL A 148 33.12 -3.30 -42.94
CA VAL A 148 32.15 -3.32 -41.85
C VAL A 148 31.16 -2.20 -42.09
N PHE A 149 29.88 -2.55 -42.14
CA PHE A 149 28.78 -1.59 -42.27
C PHE A 149 28.02 -1.56 -40.95
N CYS A 150 27.94 -0.38 -40.32
CA CYS A 150 27.22 -0.17 -39.09
C CYS A 150 26.00 0.76 -39.29
N ASN A 151 24.81 0.29 -38.88
CA ASN A 151 23.60 1.08 -38.88
C ASN A 151 23.20 1.35 -37.42
N THR A 152 22.96 2.63 -37.12
CA THR A 152 22.49 3.09 -35.77
C THR A 152 21.03 3.50 -35.93
N TYR A 153 20.15 2.96 -35.06
CA TYR A 153 18.72 3.22 -35.02
C TYR A 153 18.34 3.98 -33.74
#